data_c28af8d4f01533f708310d86936bd315
#
_entry.id   c28af8d4f01533f708310d86936bd315
#
_cell.length_a   1.000
_cell.length_b   1.000
_cell.length_c   1.000
_cell.angle_alpha   90.00
_cell.angle_beta   90.00
_cell.angle_gamma   90.00
#
_symmetry.space_group_name_H-M   'P 1'
#
loop_
_entity.id
_entity.type
_entity.pdbx_description
1 polymer ?
#
loop_
_entity_poly.entity_id
_entity_poly.type
_entity_poly.pdbx_seq_one_letter_code
_entity_poly.pdbx_strand_id
1 'polypeptide(L)'
;MNTEFELRGVNHLALVCSDMKQTVDFYSGVLGMPLIKTIELPLGWGQHFFFDAGGGNALAFFWFPDAPDAVPGVSAPKGLPDRGELLSAVGSMNHIAFDVPPDKIEEYRERLIAKGVDVGVLLNHDDSEFGVAPKLHDGVFVRSIYFKDPDGILIEFACWLRELGREDDVRHEPKTAADRNA
;
A
#
# COMPACT_ATOMS: atom_id res chain seq x y z
N MET A 1 -2.27 -7.34 -22.53
CA MET A 1 -2.83 -8.54 -21.86
C MET A 1 -1.71 -9.54 -21.62
N ASN A 2 -1.70 -10.24 -20.48
CA ASN A 2 -0.79 -11.36 -20.27
C ASN A 2 -1.12 -12.47 -21.26
N THR A 3 -0.12 -12.96 -21.99
CA THR A 3 -0.31 -13.95 -23.06
C THR A 3 0.10 -15.36 -22.67
N GLU A 4 0.76 -15.52 -21.52
CA GLU A 4 1.25 -16.82 -21.05
C GLU A 4 0.36 -17.41 -19.95
N PHE A 5 -0.05 -16.57 -18.98
CA PHE A 5 -0.94 -16.98 -17.89
C PHE A 5 -2.16 -16.05 -17.86
N GLU A 6 -3.35 -16.59 -17.70
CA GLU A 6 -4.58 -15.82 -17.51
C GLU A 6 -4.64 -15.25 -16.07
N LEU A 7 -3.86 -14.20 -15.81
CA LEU A 7 -3.94 -13.49 -14.52
C LEU A 7 -5.15 -12.55 -14.53
N ARG A 8 -6.02 -12.70 -13.52
CA ARG A 8 -7.25 -11.91 -13.37
C ARG A 8 -7.14 -10.82 -12.28
N GLY A 9 -5.95 -10.58 -11.77
CA GLY A 9 -5.65 -9.62 -10.71
C GLY A 9 -4.96 -10.28 -9.52
N VAL A 10 -4.87 -9.53 -8.41
CA VAL A 10 -4.37 -10.06 -7.14
C VAL A 10 -5.53 -10.76 -6.44
N ASN A 11 -5.38 -12.04 -6.07
CA ASN A 11 -6.40 -12.74 -5.28
C ASN A 11 -6.39 -12.23 -3.84
N HIS A 12 -5.23 -12.33 -3.18
CA HIS A 12 -4.99 -11.73 -1.86
C HIS A 12 -3.52 -11.42 -1.66
N LEU A 13 -3.23 -10.47 -0.79
CA LEU A 13 -1.91 -10.19 -0.27
C LEU A 13 -1.88 -10.60 1.20
N ALA A 14 -0.88 -11.41 1.59
CA ALA A 14 -0.73 -11.85 2.97
C ALA A 14 0.45 -11.13 3.65
N LEU A 15 0.19 -10.62 4.82
CA LEU A 15 1.11 -9.88 5.68
C LEU A 15 1.18 -10.51 7.07
N VAL A 16 2.11 -10.09 7.90
CA VAL A 16 2.21 -10.52 9.29
C VAL A 16 1.95 -9.32 10.19
N CYS A 17 1.12 -9.48 11.21
CA CYS A 17 0.83 -8.45 12.21
C CYS A 17 1.33 -8.87 13.60
N SER A 18 1.64 -7.89 14.43
CA SER A 18 2.05 -8.10 15.83
C SER A 18 0.84 -8.36 16.75
N ASP A 19 -0.32 -7.77 16.43
CA ASP A 19 -1.56 -7.86 17.21
C ASP A 19 -2.78 -7.93 16.28
N MET A 20 -3.38 -9.11 16.16
CA MET A 20 -4.54 -9.32 15.28
C MET A 20 -5.76 -8.48 15.70
N LYS A 21 -5.93 -8.21 17.00
CA LYS A 21 -7.05 -7.36 17.46
C LYS A 21 -6.88 -5.92 17.00
N GLN A 22 -5.68 -5.34 17.11
CA GLN A 22 -5.38 -4.00 16.60
C GLN A 22 -5.51 -3.95 15.07
N THR A 23 -5.08 -5.01 14.37
CA THR A 23 -5.25 -5.14 12.92
C THR A 23 -6.74 -5.10 12.53
N VAL A 24 -7.60 -5.86 13.23
CA VAL A 24 -9.05 -5.83 12.98
C VAL A 24 -9.63 -4.45 13.28
N ASP A 25 -9.26 -3.82 14.39
CA ASP A 25 -9.73 -2.48 14.75
C ASP A 25 -9.34 -1.43 13.71
N PHE A 26 -8.16 -1.55 13.12
CA PHE A 26 -7.68 -0.65 12.09
C PHE A 26 -8.35 -0.93 10.74
N TYR A 27 -8.22 -2.14 10.20
CA TYR A 27 -8.72 -2.43 8.84
C TYR A 27 -10.24 -2.46 8.76
N SER A 28 -10.93 -3.01 9.73
CA SER A 28 -12.41 -2.96 9.75
C SER A 28 -12.97 -1.70 10.41
N GLY A 29 -12.38 -1.23 11.51
CA GLY A 29 -12.90 -0.08 12.25
C GLY A 29 -12.54 1.26 11.61
N VAL A 30 -11.27 1.48 11.26
CA VAL A 30 -10.80 2.73 10.66
C VAL A 30 -11.05 2.75 9.17
N LEU A 31 -10.57 1.74 8.42
CA LEU A 31 -10.67 1.70 6.95
C LEU A 31 -12.03 1.20 6.46
N GLY A 32 -12.81 0.50 7.31
CA GLY A 32 -14.14 0.00 6.95
C GLY A 32 -14.13 -1.26 6.07
N MET A 33 -13.01 -1.99 6.00
CA MET A 33 -12.90 -3.23 5.24
C MET A 33 -13.66 -4.36 5.97
N PRO A 34 -14.62 -5.04 5.34
CA PRO A 34 -15.28 -6.18 5.96
C PRO A 34 -14.29 -7.30 6.29
N LEU A 35 -14.34 -7.81 7.53
CA LEU A 35 -13.66 -9.04 7.90
C LEU A 35 -14.46 -10.22 7.34
N ILE A 36 -13.92 -10.92 6.33
CA ILE A 36 -14.65 -11.93 5.55
C ILE A 36 -14.32 -13.37 5.92
N LYS A 37 -13.16 -13.60 6.54
CA LYS A 37 -12.77 -14.94 6.98
C LYS A 37 -11.81 -14.87 8.15
N THR A 38 -11.97 -15.78 9.11
CA THR A 38 -11.03 -16.01 10.21
C THR A 38 -10.65 -17.48 10.27
N ILE A 39 -9.39 -17.77 10.53
CA ILE A 39 -8.85 -19.11 10.64
C ILE A 39 -7.95 -19.15 11.87
N GLU A 40 -8.22 -20.12 12.77
CA GLU A 40 -7.25 -20.55 13.76
C GLU A 40 -6.31 -21.56 13.12
N LEU A 41 -5.01 -21.29 13.18
CA LEU A 41 -4.02 -22.22 12.65
C LEU A 41 -3.87 -23.44 13.59
N PRO A 42 -3.64 -24.64 13.03
CA PRO A 42 -3.54 -25.85 13.83
C PRO A 42 -2.41 -25.78 14.86
N LEU A 43 -2.55 -26.49 15.96
CA LEU A 43 -1.53 -26.65 17.01
C LEU A 43 -1.10 -25.34 17.69
N GLY A 44 -1.93 -24.29 17.63
CA GLY A 44 -1.62 -22.99 18.24
C GLY A 44 -0.59 -22.18 17.46
N TRP A 45 -0.35 -22.47 16.18
CA TRP A 45 0.61 -21.76 15.37
C TRP A 45 0.23 -20.29 15.12
N GLY A 46 -1.04 -19.90 15.38
CA GLY A 46 -1.48 -18.52 15.25
C GLY A 46 -2.84 -18.38 14.58
N GLN A 47 -3.04 -17.23 13.94
CA GLN A 47 -4.28 -16.88 13.26
C GLN A 47 -4.01 -16.43 11.83
N HIS A 48 -5.04 -16.55 10.97
CA HIS A 48 -5.00 -16.02 9.60
C HIS A 48 -6.36 -15.44 9.23
N PHE A 49 -6.44 -14.12 9.13
CA PHE A 49 -7.67 -13.36 8.92
C PHE A 49 -7.65 -12.65 7.58
N PHE A 50 -8.82 -12.53 6.94
CA PHE A 50 -8.99 -11.93 5.61
C PHE A 50 -10.00 -10.79 5.67
N PHE A 51 -9.61 -9.68 5.04
CA PHE A 51 -10.43 -8.47 4.89
C PHE A 51 -10.73 -8.26 3.41
N ASP A 52 -11.97 -7.91 3.09
CA ASP A 52 -12.36 -7.53 1.72
C ASP A 52 -11.72 -6.18 1.35
N ALA A 53 -10.85 -6.19 0.36
CA ALA A 53 -10.20 -4.99 -0.16
C ALA A 53 -10.93 -4.39 -1.37
N GLY A 54 -12.08 -4.96 -1.75
CA GLY A 54 -12.83 -4.56 -2.94
C GLY A 54 -12.35 -5.25 -4.22
N GLY A 55 -13.13 -5.15 -5.27
CA GLY A 55 -12.78 -5.69 -6.59
C GLY A 55 -12.55 -7.21 -6.64
N GLY A 56 -13.00 -7.96 -5.63
CA GLY A 56 -12.76 -9.40 -5.52
C GLY A 56 -11.36 -9.75 -4.98
N ASN A 57 -10.66 -8.77 -4.41
CA ASN A 57 -9.33 -8.94 -3.80
C ASN A 57 -9.45 -8.92 -2.28
N ALA A 58 -8.54 -9.60 -1.59
CA ALA A 58 -8.47 -9.57 -0.15
C ALA A 58 -7.09 -9.13 0.37
N LEU A 59 -7.09 -8.48 1.52
CA LEU A 59 -5.92 -8.32 2.35
C LEU A 59 -5.98 -9.34 3.47
N ALA A 60 -4.90 -10.10 3.67
CA ALA A 60 -4.86 -11.15 4.67
C ALA A 60 -3.74 -10.89 5.68
N PHE A 61 -3.98 -11.26 6.94
CA PHE A 61 -2.97 -11.14 7.99
C PHE A 61 -2.77 -12.47 8.69
N PHE A 62 -1.50 -12.81 8.89
CA PHE A 62 -1.09 -13.81 9.85
C PHE A 62 -0.70 -13.14 11.16
N TRP A 63 -1.07 -13.75 12.24
CA TRP A 63 -0.50 -13.53 13.56
C TRP A 63 0.19 -14.79 14.02
N PHE A 64 1.48 -14.70 14.36
CA PHE A 64 2.26 -15.82 14.92
C PHE A 64 2.81 -15.42 16.29
N PRO A 65 2.74 -16.28 17.31
CA PRO A 65 3.21 -15.95 18.65
C PRO A 65 4.72 -15.62 18.70
N ASP A 66 5.51 -16.18 17.79
CA ASP A 66 6.97 -16.03 17.74
C ASP A 66 7.43 -15.22 16.52
N ALA A 67 6.55 -14.41 15.91
CA ALA A 67 6.96 -13.54 14.82
C ALA A 67 8.01 -12.51 15.29
N PRO A 68 9.08 -12.28 14.53
CA PRO A 68 10.02 -11.22 14.86
C PRO A 68 9.36 -9.84 14.74
N ASP A 69 9.83 -8.90 15.56
CA ASP A 69 9.35 -7.51 15.52
C ASP A 69 9.63 -6.86 14.17
N ALA A 70 8.75 -5.92 13.80
CA ALA A 70 8.98 -5.07 12.63
C ALA A 70 10.20 -4.17 12.83
N VAL A 71 11.02 -4.05 11.78
CA VAL A 71 12.21 -3.18 11.78
C VAL A 71 12.01 -2.08 10.74
N PRO A 72 11.78 -0.82 11.16
CA PRO A 72 11.62 0.31 10.25
C PRO A 72 12.82 0.49 9.31
N GLY A 73 12.56 0.66 8.02
CA GLY A 73 13.59 0.69 6.96
C GLY A 73 14.06 -0.68 6.48
N VAL A 74 13.57 -1.76 7.11
CA VAL A 74 13.78 -3.15 6.69
C VAL A 74 12.46 -3.78 6.31
N SER A 75 11.53 -3.95 7.26
CA SER A 75 10.20 -4.56 7.00
C SER A 75 9.30 -3.66 6.16
N ALA A 76 9.38 -2.34 6.40
CA ALA A 76 8.65 -1.29 5.72
C ALA A 76 9.44 0.03 5.78
N PRO A 77 9.11 1.06 4.97
CA PRO A 77 9.72 2.38 5.03
C PRO A 77 9.59 3.01 6.42
N LYS A 78 10.62 3.78 6.85
CA LYS A 78 10.58 4.51 8.13
C LYS A 78 9.59 5.68 8.11
N GLY A 79 9.43 6.34 6.98
CA GLY A 79 8.66 7.57 6.82
C GLY A 79 7.48 7.45 5.87
N LEU A 80 6.84 8.58 5.63
CA LEU A 80 5.90 8.80 4.54
C LEU A 80 6.61 9.51 3.39
N PRO A 81 6.12 9.42 2.12
CA PRO A 81 6.77 10.03 0.95
C PRO A 81 7.03 11.54 1.06
N ASP A 82 6.23 12.26 1.83
CA ASP A 82 6.35 13.70 2.03
C ASP A 82 7.30 14.11 3.17
N ARG A 83 7.73 13.18 4.02
CA ARG A 83 8.47 13.49 5.26
C ARG A 83 9.26 12.34 5.85
N GLY A 84 10.00 11.61 5.06
CA GLY A 84 10.82 10.55 5.62
C GLY A 84 11.53 9.68 4.59
N GLU A 85 12.19 8.65 5.10
CA GLU A 85 12.92 7.69 4.31
C GLU A 85 11.99 6.62 3.74
N LEU A 86 11.96 6.50 2.41
CA LEU A 86 11.12 5.53 1.68
C LEU A 86 11.81 4.19 1.43
N LEU A 87 13.05 4.03 1.85
CA LEU A 87 13.80 2.80 1.64
C LEU A 87 13.27 1.69 2.55
N SER A 88 13.18 0.50 1.98
CA SER A 88 12.96 -0.75 2.70
C SER A 88 13.88 -1.84 2.14
N ALA A 89 13.98 -2.98 2.80
CA ALA A 89 14.88 -4.04 2.38
C ALA A 89 14.44 -4.66 1.04
N VAL A 90 15.40 -5.11 0.26
CA VAL A 90 15.10 -5.90 -0.95
C VAL A 90 14.27 -7.12 -0.57
N GLY A 91 13.15 -7.30 -1.26
CA GLY A 91 12.21 -8.40 -1.00
C GLY A 91 11.12 -8.06 0.02
N SER A 92 11.23 -6.94 0.77
CA SER A 92 10.11 -6.45 1.59
C SER A 92 9.04 -5.78 0.70
N MET A 93 7.83 -5.67 1.24
CA MET A 93 6.80 -4.84 0.63
C MET A 93 7.07 -3.38 0.98
N ASN A 94 7.27 -2.51 -0.02
CA ASN A 94 7.45 -1.08 0.22
C ASN A 94 6.14 -0.45 0.71
N HIS A 95 5.06 -0.59 -0.07
CA HIS A 95 3.72 -0.17 0.31
C HIS A 95 2.66 -0.99 -0.43
N ILE A 96 1.43 -0.89 0.03
CA ILE A 96 0.25 -1.38 -0.68
C ILE A 96 -0.62 -0.20 -1.05
N ALA A 97 -1.01 -0.11 -2.34
CA ALA A 97 -1.91 0.91 -2.84
C ALA A 97 -3.32 0.34 -3.06
N PHE A 98 -4.32 1.02 -2.51
CA PHE A 98 -5.73 0.75 -2.77
C PHE A 98 -6.27 1.78 -3.73
N ASP A 99 -6.92 1.32 -4.80
CA ASP A 99 -7.59 2.19 -5.76
C ASP A 99 -8.81 2.85 -5.14
N VAL A 100 -8.89 4.17 -5.27
CA VAL A 100 -10.00 4.98 -4.76
C VAL A 100 -10.54 5.90 -5.85
N PRO A 101 -11.83 6.30 -5.80
CA PRO A 101 -12.36 7.23 -6.78
C PRO A 101 -11.61 8.58 -6.75
N PRO A 102 -11.23 9.14 -7.93
CA PRO A 102 -10.48 10.40 -8.00
C PRO A 102 -11.17 11.60 -7.34
N ASP A 103 -12.50 11.62 -7.36
CA ASP A 103 -13.32 12.66 -6.74
C ASP A 103 -13.46 12.52 -5.21
N LYS A 104 -12.95 11.42 -4.63
CA LYS A 104 -13.06 11.09 -3.21
C LYS A 104 -11.75 11.17 -2.43
N ILE A 105 -10.60 11.24 -3.08
CA ILE A 105 -9.31 11.12 -2.41
C ILE A 105 -9.09 12.20 -1.34
N GLU A 106 -9.51 13.44 -1.60
CA GLU A 106 -9.40 14.54 -0.63
C GLU A 106 -10.34 14.34 0.56
N GLU A 107 -11.60 13.97 0.31
CA GLU A 107 -12.56 13.60 1.35
C GLU A 107 -12.04 12.43 2.20
N TYR A 108 -11.44 11.41 1.57
CA TYR A 108 -10.90 10.25 2.29
C TYR A 108 -9.70 10.62 3.16
N ARG A 109 -8.85 11.54 2.69
CA ARG A 109 -7.77 12.09 3.50
C ARG A 109 -8.29 12.77 4.76
N GLU A 110 -9.27 13.66 4.63
CA GLU A 110 -9.90 14.34 5.77
C GLU A 110 -10.57 13.36 6.73
N ARG A 111 -11.23 12.33 6.21
CA ARG A 111 -11.89 11.29 6.99
C ARG A 111 -10.89 10.46 7.80
N LEU A 112 -9.73 10.11 7.23
CA LEU A 112 -8.65 9.41 7.93
C LEU A 112 -8.08 10.28 9.06
N ILE A 113 -7.81 11.56 8.79
CA ILE A 113 -7.34 12.52 9.80
C ILE A 113 -8.35 12.65 10.95
N ALA A 114 -9.64 12.76 10.63
CA ALA A 114 -10.71 12.84 11.64
C ALA A 114 -10.80 11.57 12.52
N LYS A 115 -10.36 10.43 12.01
CA LYS A 115 -10.24 9.16 12.75
C LYS A 115 -8.90 9.02 13.50
N GLY A 116 -8.05 10.05 13.49
CA GLY A 116 -6.76 10.07 14.21
C GLY A 116 -5.60 9.40 13.47
N VAL A 117 -5.75 9.10 12.18
CA VAL A 117 -4.67 8.56 11.36
C VAL A 117 -3.71 9.68 10.96
N ASP A 118 -2.41 9.46 11.09
CA ASP A 118 -1.38 10.35 10.59
C ASP A 118 -1.22 10.17 9.07
N VAL A 119 -1.77 11.10 8.29
CA VAL A 119 -1.81 11.05 6.83
C VAL A 119 -0.90 12.10 6.24
N GLY A 120 -0.08 11.70 5.26
CA GLY A 120 0.77 12.60 4.48
C GLY A 120 -0.01 13.62 3.64
N VAL A 121 0.72 14.49 2.95
CA VAL A 121 0.12 15.41 1.98
C VAL A 121 -0.39 14.65 0.76
N LEU A 122 -1.33 15.25 0.04
CA LEU A 122 -1.77 14.73 -1.25
C LEU A 122 -0.68 14.99 -2.30
N LEU A 123 -0.18 13.92 -2.92
CA LEU A 123 0.84 13.98 -3.96
C LEU A 123 0.21 13.83 -5.34
N ASN A 124 0.68 14.63 -6.31
CA ASN A 124 0.31 14.54 -7.71
C ASN A 124 1.53 14.03 -8.48
N HIS A 125 1.56 12.75 -8.82
CA HIS A 125 2.70 12.13 -9.48
C HIS A 125 2.67 12.40 -10.99
N ASP A 126 3.81 12.85 -11.51
CA ASP A 126 4.04 13.16 -12.92
C ASP A 126 5.43 12.69 -13.37
N ASP A 127 5.76 12.86 -14.65
CA ASP A 127 7.05 12.50 -15.24
C ASP A 127 8.12 13.61 -15.10
N SER A 128 7.95 14.56 -14.17
CA SER A 128 8.96 15.58 -13.89
C SER A 128 10.17 15.00 -13.14
N GLU A 129 11.26 15.78 -13.07
CA GLU A 129 12.49 15.40 -12.38
C GLU A 129 12.26 14.98 -10.92
N PHE A 130 11.31 15.59 -10.22
CA PHE A 130 10.96 15.26 -8.83
C PHE A 130 9.90 14.18 -8.73
N GLY A 131 9.27 13.77 -9.84
CA GLY A 131 8.21 12.76 -9.86
C GLY A 131 6.89 13.20 -9.22
N VAL A 132 6.79 14.47 -8.82
CA VAL A 132 5.59 15.06 -8.21
C VAL A 132 5.42 16.52 -8.60
N ALA A 133 4.18 16.91 -8.86
CA ALA A 133 3.80 18.29 -9.17
C ALA A 133 3.14 18.98 -7.96
N PRO A 134 3.43 20.26 -7.71
CA PRO A 134 2.80 21.03 -6.64
C PRO A 134 1.31 21.34 -6.91
N LYS A 135 0.88 21.22 -8.16
CA LYS A 135 -0.50 21.46 -8.62
C LYS A 135 -0.92 20.41 -9.63
N LEU A 136 -2.20 20.12 -9.66
CA LEU A 136 -2.80 19.27 -10.67
C LEU A 136 -2.67 19.89 -12.06
N HIS A 137 -2.27 19.07 -13.05
CA HIS A 137 -2.20 19.41 -14.48
C HIS A 137 -2.35 18.12 -15.32
N ASP A 138 -2.49 18.24 -16.63
CA ASP A 138 -2.80 17.14 -17.55
C ASP A 138 -1.72 16.02 -17.60
N GLY A 139 -0.50 16.32 -17.17
CA GLY A 139 0.60 15.33 -17.06
C GLY A 139 0.58 14.49 -15.79
N VAL A 140 -0.26 14.81 -14.79
CA VAL A 140 -0.39 14.00 -13.59
C VAL A 140 -1.11 12.69 -13.93
N PHE A 141 -0.47 11.56 -13.63
CA PHE A 141 -1.04 10.25 -13.97
C PHE A 141 -1.66 9.53 -12.76
N VAL A 142 -1.20 9.81 -11.53
CA VAL A 142 -1.80 9.28 -10.30
C VAL A 142 -1.75 10.31 -9.18
N ARG A 143 -2.79 10.34 -8.35
CA ARG A 143 -2.81 11.10 -7.10
C ARG A 143 -2.83 10.14 -5.93
N SER A 144 -2.09 10.47 -4.87
CA SER A 144 -1.87 9.55 -3.76
C SER A 144 -1.85 10.25 -2.41
N ILE A 145 -2.36 9.56 -1.38
CA ILE A 145 -2.13 9.88 0.03
C ILE A 145 -1.55 8.64 0.73
N TYR A 146 -0.65 8.88 1.68
CA TYR A 146 0.05 7.81 2.39
C TYR A 146 -0.16 7.91 3.89
N PHE A 147 -0.27 6.74 4.53
CA PHE A 147 -0.39 6.60 5.98
C PHE A 147 0.10 5.21 6.40
N LYS A 148 0.23 4.99 7.71
CA LYS A 148 0.68 3.70 8.24
C LYS A 148 -0.40 3.02 9.05
N ASP A 149 -0.35 1.69 9.02
CA ASP A 149 -1.10 0.85 9.94
C ASP A 149 -0.40 0.75 11.32
N PRO A 150 -0.97 0.05 12.32
CA PRO A 150 -0.36 -0.10 13.64
C PRO A 150 1.02 -0.75 13.65
N ASP A 151 1.34 -1.61 12.70
CA ASP A 151 2.63 -2.31 12.57
C ASP A 151 3.65 -1.53 11.71
N GLY A 152 3.27 -0.35 11.22
CA GLY A 152 4.10 0.50 10.38
C GLY A 152 4.10 0.14 8.90
N ILE A 153 3.19 -0.74 8.46
CA ILE A 153 2.98 -1.04 7.05
C ILE A 153 2.54 0.23 6.34
N LEU A 154 3.24 0.61 5.27
CA LEU A 154 2.90 1.77 4.49
C LEU A 154 1.72 1.47 3.56
N ILE A 155 0.67 2.24 3.71
CA ILE A 155 -0.56 2.16 2.91
C ILE A 155 -0.68 3.41 2.06
N GLU A 156 -1.11 3.22 0.84
CA GLU A 156 -1.44 4.28 -0.10
C GLU A 156 -2.93 4.19 -0.49
N PHE A 157 -3.62 5.32 -0.51
CA PHE A 157 -4.82 5.46 -1.33
C PHE A 157 -4.42 6.20 -2.60
N ALA A 158 -4.63 5.55 -3.74
CA ALA A 158 -4.24 6.05 -5.05
C ALA A 158 -5.45 6.12 -5.99
N CYS A 159 -5.44 7.09 -6.89
CA CYS A 159 -6.39 7.14 -7.98
C CYS A 159 -5.69 7.47 -9.30
N TRP A 160 -5.90 6.62 -10.30
CA TRP A 160 -5.44 6.88 -11.64
C TRP A 160 -6.23 8.02 -12.27
N LEU A 161 -5.54 9.00 -12.85
CA LEU A 161 -6.15 10.11 -13.60
C LEU A 161 -6.16 9.86 -15.10
N ARG A 162 -5.35 8.91 -15.56
CA ARG A 162 -5.32 8.44 -16.96
C ARG A 162 -4.87 6.99 -17.03
N GLU A 163 -5.11 6.35 -18.15
CA GLU A 163 -4.58 5.02 -18.44
C GLU A 163 -3.05 5.09 -18.58
N LEU A 164 -2.37 4.06 -18.05
CA LEU A 164 -0.94 3.83 -18.25
C LEU A 164 -0.67 2.90 -19.43
N GLY A 165 0.58 2.89 -19.90
CA GLY A 165 1.00 2.06 -21.04
C GLY A 165 0.67 2.67 -22.41
N ARG A 166 0.38 3.97 -22.46
CA ARG A 166 0.20 4.74 -23.69
C ARG A 166 1.53 4.85 -24.44
N GLU A 167 1.49 5.17 -25.74
CA GLU A 167 2.68 5.32 -26.57
C GLU A 167 3.56 6.50 -26.12
N ASP A 168 2.95 7.53 -25.50
CA ASP A 168 3.61 8.73 -24.98
C ASP A 168 4.09 8.60 -23.53
N ASP A 169 3.87 7.46 -22.87
CA ASP A 169 4.40 7.22 -21.52
C ASP A 169 5.94 7.15 -21.53
N VAL A 170 6.57 7.86 -20.61
CA VAL A 170 8.03 7.82 -20.43
C VAL A 170 8.47 6.41 -20.03
N ARG A 171 9.49 5.89 -20.71
CA ARG A 171 10.06 4.57 -20.43
C ARG A 171 11.56 4.70 -20.22
N HIS A 172 12.03 4.13 -19.13
CA HIS A 172 13.44 4.13 -18.74
C HIS A 172 14.01 2.71 -18.83
N GLU A 173 15.31 2.63 -19.12
CA GLU A 173 16.02 1.36 -19.04
C GLU A 173 16.11 0.88 -17.58
N PRO A 174 15.81 -0.41 -17.32
CA PRO A 174 15.84 -0.96 -15.97
C PRO A 174 17.28 -1.01 -15.43
N LYS A 175 17.46 -0.58 -14.19
CA LYS A 175 18.72 -0.71 -13.46
C LYS A 175 19.01 -2.15 -13.09
N THR A 176 20.28 -2.52 -13.08
CA THR A 176 20.75 -3.87 -12.73
C THR A 176 21.38 -3.91 -11.33
N ALA A 177 21.70 -5.10 -10.83
CA ALA A 177 22.42 -5.25 -9.58
C ALA A 177 23.81 -4.58 -9.58
N ALA A 178 24.45 -4.44 -10.75
CA ALA A 178 25.75 -3.78 -10.90
C ALA A 178 25.65 -2.27 -10.69
N ASP A 179 24.48 -1.65 -10.89
CA ASP A 179 24.26 -0.22 -10.73
C ASP A 179 24.08 0.20 -9.26
N ARG A 180 23.99 -0.74 -8.30
CA ARG A 180 23.75 -0.44 -6.87
C ARG A 180 24.89 0.28 -6.18
N ASN A 181 26.13 0.16 -6.68
CA ASN A 181 27.34 0.69 -6.07
C ASN A 181 28.06 1.70 -6.99
N ALA A 182 27.38 2.19 -8.04
CA ALA A 182 27.90 3.16 -8.97
C ALA A 182 27.65 4.61 -8.50
#